data_0e552a81e7809bf53c5b8c3ae9ae9abe
#
_entry.id   0e552a81e7809bf53c5b8c3ae9ae9abe
#
_cell.length_a   1.000
_cell.length_b   1.000
_cell.length_c   1.000
_cell.angle_alpha   90.00
_cell.angle_beta   90.00
_cell.angle_gamma   90.00
#
_symmetry.space_group_name_H-M   'P 1'
#
loop_
_entity.id
_entity.type
_entity.pdbx_description
1 polymer ?
#
loop_
_entity_poly.entity_id
_entity_poly.type
_entity_poly.pdbx_seq_one_letter_code
_entity_poly.pdbx_strand_id
1 'polypeptide(L)'
;MVSVLGILLFWAGVFGAGALVSGYSAREDYISSLASRGSPVAALGIGALLANAAAHLATSRAVLTGWGSRLCALFIVGAGAAMTVVAVFRQSCPDGPARCGLSDAPAGDWVDVVHGASVGVYQLFTLAAMLTLAVSALRSSSASPRWLGWLSVVFAAGSVALVAQTDGDHLGMWQRLWLANNLAWLLLVAWTATARERVGG
;
A
#
# COMPACT_ATOMS: atom_id res chain seq x y z
N MET A 1 8.69 -15.11 -2.44
CA MET A 1 8.83 -15.13 -0.96
C MET A 1 8.99 -13.73 -0.35
N VAL A 2 9.82 -12.84 -0.88
CA VAL A 2 10.06 -11.48 -0.29
C VAL A 2 8.78 -10.63 -0.22
N SER A 3 7.93 -10.64 -1.27
CA SER A 3 6.66 -9.88 -1.26
C SER A 3 5.72 -10.34 -0.13
N VAL A 4 5.60 -11.65 0.07
CA VAL A 4 4.77 -12.22 1.15
C VAL A 4 5.30 -11.79 2.50
N LEU A 5 6.61 -11.92 2.71
CA LEU A 5 7.25 -11.52 3.96
C LEU A 5 7.05 -10.03 4.25
N GLY A 6 7.23 -9.16 3.23
CA GLY A 6 7.02 -7.73 3.38
C GLY A 6 5.58 -7.38 3.78
N ILE A 7 4.58 -8.05 3.19
CA ILE A 7 3.16 -7.85 3.54
C ILE A 7 2.88 -8.36 4.97
N LEU A 8 3.42 -9.50 5.36
CA LEU A 8 3.26 -10.03 6.73
C LEU A 8 3.91 -9.11 7.76
N LEU A 9 5.13 -8.61 7.48
CA LEU A 9 5.82 -7.66 8.37
C LEU A 9 5.08 -6.32 8.46
N PHE A 10 4.48 -5.85 7.35
CA PHE A 10 3.63 -4.66 7.37
C PHE A 10 2.48 -4.83 8.36
N TRP A 11 1.66 -5.88 8.21
CA TRP A 11 0.52 -6.09 9.10
C TRP A 11 0.92 -6.39 10.54
N ALA A 12 1.96 -7.20 10.75
CA ALA A 12 2.49 -7.47 12.10
C ALA A 12 2.97 -6.18 12.78
N GLY A 13 3.67 -5.31 12.04
CA GLY A 13 4.11 -4.00 12.54
C GLY A 13 2.94 -3.07 12.85
N VAL A 14 1.93 -3.00 11.98
CA VAL A 14 0.72 -2.17 12.20
C VAL A 14 -0.05 -2.62 13.43
N PHE A 15 -0.36 -3.91 13.55
CA PHE A 15 -1.12 -4.42 14.69
C PHE A 15 -0.30 -4.41 15.97
N GLY A 16 0.99 -4.77 15.89
CA GLY A 16 1.89 -4.72 17.04
C GLY A 16 2.08 -3.29 17.57
N ALA A 17 2.33 -2.33 16.70
CA ALA A 17 2.45 -0.93 17.08
C ALA A 17 1.13 -0.39 17.67
N GLY A 18 -0.01 -0.69 17.03
CA GLY A 18 -1.31 -0.26 17.52
C GLY A 18 -1.66 -0.80 18.92
N ALA A 19 -1.27 -2.05 19.21
CA ALA A 19 -1.49 -2.66 20.52
C ALA A 19 -0.65 -2.03 21.65
N LEU A 20 0.45 -1.35 21.32
CA LEU A 20 1.35 -0.69 22.27
C LEU A 20 0.99 0.76 22.56
N VAL A 21 0.05 1.36 21.82
CA VAL A 21 -0.36 2.76 22.00
C VAL A 21 -1.69 2.82 22.76
N SER A 22 -1.67 3.37 23.97
CA SER A 22 -2.87 3.55 24.77
C SER A 22 -3.88 4.45 24.06
N GLY A 23 -5.15 4.02 23.99
CA GLY A 23 -6.24 4.75 23.35
C GLY A 23 -6.26 4.66 21.83
N TYR A 24 -5.29 4.03 21.17
CA TYR A 24 -5.31 3.82 19.73
C TYR A 24 -6.44 2.87 19.32
N SER A 25 -7.20 3.30 18.33
CA SER A 25 -8.31 2.51 17.78
C SER A 25 -8.04 2.16 16.31
N ALA A 26 -7.93 0.89 16.00
CA ALA A 26 -7.81 0.44 14.60
C ALA A 26 -9.00 0.85 13.72
N ARG A 27 -10.13 1.19 14.33
CA ARG A 27 -11.33 1.65 13.64
C ARG A 27 -11.28 3.13 13.29
N GLU A 28 -10.75 3.93 14.20
CA GLU A 28 -10.83 5.41 14.11
C GLU A 28 -9.48 6.03 13.67
N ASP A 29 -8.34 5.41 14.01
CA ASP A 29 -7.04 6.02 13.81
C ASP A 29 -6.33 5.48 12.56
N TYR A 30 -5.64 6.37 11.84
CA TYR A 30 -4.83 6.01 10.68
C TYR A 30 -3.66 5.09 11.02
N ILE A 31 -3.29 4.22 10.09
CA ILE A 31 -2.05 3.42 10.18
C ILE A 31 -0.82 4.34 10.21
N SER A 32 -0.80 5.40 9.40
CA SER A 32 0.32 6.34 9.32
C SER A 32 0.56 7.11 10.62
N SER A 33 -0.45 7.26 11.48
CA SER A 33 -0.29 7.89 12.79
C SER A 33 0.67 7.14 13.70
N LEU A 34 0.77 5.81 13.54
CA LEU A 34 1.74 4.99 14.27
C LEU A 34 3.19 5.35 13.94
N ALA A 35 3.45 5.84 12.73
CA ALA A 35 4.76 6.33 12.30
C ALA A 35 4.96 7.85 12.53
N SER A 36 3.97 8.56 13.09
CA SER A 36 3.96 10.02 13.22
C SER A 36 5.11 10.57 14.06
N ARG A 37 5.33 11.88 13.95
CA ARG A 37 6.30 12.61 14.80
C ARG A 37 5.79 12.59 16.24
N GLY A 38 6.64 12.12 17.18
CA GLY A 38 6.25 11.98 18.59
C GLY A 38 5.55 10.68 18.97
N SER A 39 5.25 9.80 18.00
CA SER A 39 4.72 8.46 18.32
C SER A 39 5.76 7.63 19.09
N PRO A 40 5.41 7.03 20.23
CA PRO A 40 6.33 6.18 21.00
C PRO A 40 6.70 4.88 20.26
N VAL A 41 5.90 4.52 19.24
CA VAL A 41 6.09 3.32 18.41
C VAL A 41 6.51 3.65 16.98
N ALA A 42 6.99 4.88 16.74
CA ALA A 42 7.30 5.36 15.39
C ALA A 42 8.24 4.42 14.61
N ALA A 43 9.23 3.82 15.27
CA ALA A 43 10.15 2.89 14.63
C ALA A 43 9.43 1.65 14.05
N LEU A 44 8.43 1.11 14.76
CA LEU A 44 7.61 0.00 14.27
C LEU A 44 6.71 0.43 13.13
N GLY A 45 6.07 1.60 13.25
CA GLY A 45 5.24 2.17 12.18
C GLY A 45 6.02 2.43 10.90
N ILE A 46 7.21 3.06 11.01
CA ILE A 46 8.11 3.29 9.88
C ILE A 46 8.55 1.95 9.26
N GLY A 47 8.98 1.00 10.10
CA GLY A 47 9.39 -0.34 9.66
C GLY A 47 8.27 -1.06 8.89
N ALA A 48 7.03 -0.96 9.35
CA ALA A 48 5.86 -1.51 8.66
C ALA A 48 5.67 -0.88 7.27
N LEU A 49 5.70 0.45 7.17
CA LEU A 49 5.57 1.15 5.88
C LEU A 49 6.71 0.80 4.90
N LEU A 50 7.95 0.69 5.39
CA LEU A 50 9.09 0.28 4.58
C LEU A 50 8.99 -1.20 4.15
N ALA A 51 8.44 -2.08 4.98
CA ALA A 51 8.16 -3.47 4.61
C ALA A 51 7.11 -3.56 3.49
N ASN A 52 6.09 -2.70 3.52
CA ASN A 52 5.14 -2.54 2.43
C ASN A 52 5.83 -2.06 1.14
N ALA A 53 6.69 -1.04 1.21
CA ALA A 53 7.47 -0.56 0.07
C ALA A 53 8.35 -1.68 -0.52
N ALA A 54 9.03 -2.46 0.32
CA ALA A 54 9.86 -3.60 -0.10
C ALA A 54 9.03 -4.70 -0.80
N ALA A 55 7.79 -4.94 -0.34
CA ALA A 55 6.87 -5.88 -1.00
C ALA A 55 6.54 -5.43 -2.44
N HIS A 56 6.33 -4.12 -2.67
CA HIS A 56 6.11 -3.56 -4.00
C HIS A 56 7.34 -3.75 -4.90
N LEU A 57 8.54 -3.45 -4.42
CA LEU A 57 9.78 -3.62 -5.19
C LEU A 57 10.02 -5.09 -5.56
N ALA A 58 9.80 -6.00 -4.63
CA ALA A 58 9.93 -7.43 -4.89
C ALA A 58 8.89 -7.94 -5.92
N THR A 59 7.64 -7.44 -5.84
CA THR A 59 6.59 -7.77 -6.80
C THR A 59 6.89 -7.20 -8.19
N SER A 60 7.38 -5.98 -8.27
CA SER A 60 7.82 -5.37 -9.53
C SER A 60 8.86 -6.23 -10.25
N ARG A 61 9.87 -6.71 -9.51
CA ARG A 61 10.87 -7.64 -10.05
C ARG A 61 10.22 -8.92 -10.59
N ALA A 62 9.33 -9.55 -9.81
CA ALA A 62 8.63 -10.75 -10.25
C ALA A 62 7.79 -10.52 -11.53
N VAL A 63 7.15 -9.37 -11.67
CA VAL A 63 6.41 -8.98 -12.87
C VAL A 63 7.33 -8.83 -14.08
N LEU A 64 8.51 -8.22 -13.89
CA LEU A 64 9.51 -8.08 -14.96
C LEU A 64 10.04 -9.43 -15.43
N THR A 65 10.42 -10.30 -14.50
CA THR A 65 11.03 -11.61 -14.84
C THR A 65 9.99 -12.60 -15.33
N GLY A 66 8.80 -12.67 -14.70
CA GLY A 66 7.76 -13.65 -15.04
C GLY A 66 6.91 -13.28 -16.26
N TRP A 67 6.64 -11.98 -16.48
CA TRP A 67 5.73 -11.53 -17.56
C TRP A 67 6.34 -10.55 -18.55
N GLY A 68 7.53 -9.98 -18.26
CA GLY A 68 8.17 -8.96 -19.09
C GLY A 68 7.42 -7.63 -19.16
N SER A 69 6.42 -7.40 -18.31
CA SER A 69 5.58 -6.21 -18.33
C SER A 69 6.28 -5.02 -17.67
N ARG A 70 7.09 -4.28 -18.44
CA ARG A 70 7.87 -3.14 -17.94
C ARG A 70 6.99 -2.03 -17.38
N LEU A 71 5.88 -1.70 -18.04
CA LEU A 71 5.00 -0.60 -17.62
C LEU A 71 4.30 -0.91 -16.31
N CYS A 72 3.73 -2.14 -16.15
CA CYS A 72 3.13 -2.57 -14.89
C CYS A 72 4.16 -2.56 -13.76
N ALA A 73 5.36 -3.10 -14.01
CA ALA A 73 6.45 -3.11 -13.03
C ALA A 73 6.88 -1.70 -12.62
N LEU A 74 6.95 -0.75 -13.56
CA LEU A 74 7.28 0.65 -13.28
C LEU A 74 6.25 1.30 -12.34
N PHE A 75 4.95 1.07 -12.59
CA PHE A 75 3.90 1.59 -11.71
C PHE A 75 3.95 0.96 -10.31
N ILE A 76 4.25 -0.33 -10.19
CA ILE A 76 4.44 -0.98 -8.89
C ILE A 76 5.66 -0.38 -8.15
N VAL A 77 6.78 -0.09 -8.85
CA VAL A 77 7.93 0.62 -8.26
C VAL A 77 7.52 2.01 -7.79
N GLY A 78 6.75 2.75 -8.60
CA GLY A 78 6.25 4.07 -8.23
C GLY A 78 5.40 4.05 -6.96
N ALA A 79 4.53 3.05 -6.81
CA ALA A 79 3.75 2.84 -5.59
C ALA A 79 4.67 2.56 -4.37
N GLY A 80 5.68 1.69 -4.52
CA GLY A 80 6.67 1.42 -3.46
C GLY A 80 7.49 2.64 -3.08
N ALA A 81 7.90 3.44 -4.06
CA ALA A 81 8.61 4.71 -3.83
C ALA A 81 7.74 5.72 -3.07
N ALA A 82 6.47 5.88 -3.47
CA ALA A 82 5.52 6.74 -2.77
C ALA A 82 5.32 6.29 -1.32
N MET A 83 5.20 4.99 -1.06
CA MET A 83 5.10 4.44 0.30
C MET A 83 6.37 4.70 1.13
N THR A 84 7.55 4.70 0.49
CA THR A 84 8.81 5.09 1.15
C THR A 84 8.78 6.57 1.55
N VAL A 85 8.26 7.44 0.69
CA VAL A 85 8.08 8.87 1.01
C VAL A 85 7.11 9.04 2.19
N VAL A 86 5.99 8.31 2.21
CA VAL A 86 5.05 8.28 3.35
C VAL A 86 5.76 7.90 4.67
N ALA A 87 6.67 6.92 4.63
CA ALA A 87 7.43 6.49 5.81
C ALA A 87 8.44 7.52 6.29
N VAL A 88 9.05 8.30 5.39
CA VAL A 88 10.10 9.29 5.69
C VAL A 88 9.49 10.64 6.09
N PHE A 89 8.50 11.12 5.34
CA PHE A 89 7.78 12.37 5.61
C PHE A 89 6.64 12.08 6.59
N ARG A 90 7.00 12.04 7.85
CA ARG A 90 6.15 11.57 8.95
C ARG A 90 5.11 12.63 9.32
N GLN A 91 3.85 12.22 9.34
CA GLN A 91 2.72 13.06 9.72
C GLN A 91 2.88 13.64 11.12
N SER A 92 2.39 14.86 11.33
CA SER A 92 2.24 15.47 12.65
C SER A 92 0.97 14.95 13.32
N CYS A 93 1.06 14.59 14.58
CA CYS A 93 -0.10 14.21 15.41
C CYS A 93 0.05 14.92 16.77
N PRO A 94 -0.45 16.16 16.91
CA PRO A 94 -0.28 16.97 18.13
C PRO A 94 -0.79 16.27 19.40
N ASP A 95 -1.92 15.59 19.31
CA ASP A 95 -2.54 14.85 20.41
C ASP A 95 -2.06 13.39 20.51
N GLY A 96 -1.04 13.04 19.73
CA GLY A 96 -0.49 11.68 19.66
C GLY A 96 -1.23 10.75 18.69
N PRO A 97 -0.69 9.53 18.46
CA PRO A 97 -1.19 8.59 17.46
C PRO A 97 -2.65 8.20 17.62
N ALA A 98 -3.15 8.18 18.85
CA ALA A 98 -4.51 7.76 19.19
C ALA A 98 -5.61 8.79 18.85
N ARG A 99 -5.25 9.94 18.28
CA ARG A 99 -6.20 11.01 17.92
C ARG A 99 -5.80 11.72 16.63
N CYS A 100 -4.98 11.08 15.81
CA CYS A 100 -4.46 11.68 14.59
C CYS A 100 -5.46 11.52 13.44
N GLY A 101 -6.12 12.60 13.09
CA GLY A 101 -6.97 12.73 11.91
C GLY A 101 -6.41 13.68 10.87
N LEU A 102 -7.08 13.83 9.72
CA LEU A 102 -6.68 14.79 8.67
C LEU A 102 -6.78 16.24 9.13
N SER A 103 -7.70 16.53 10.09
CA SER A 103 -7.92 17.86 10.63
C SER A 103 -6.86 18.31 11.63
N ASP A 104 -6.01 17.40 12.12
CA ASP A 104 -5.08 17.65 13.22
C ASP A 104 -3.70 18.10 12.75
N ALA A 105 -3.46 18.04 11.44
CA ALA A 105 -2.23 18.59 10.87
C ALA A 105 -2.21 20.12 11.06
N PRO A 106 -1.14 20.69 11.62
CA PRO A 106 -0.99 22.14 11.69
C PRO A 106 -1.12 22.74 10.30
N ALA A 107 -2.02 23.69 10.13
CA ALA A 107 -2.21 24.34 8.85
C ALA A 107 -0.86 24.91 8.35
N GLY A 108 -0.38 24.40 7.22
CA GLY A 108 0.85 24.86 6.59
C GLY A 108 2.11 24.04 6.88
N ASP A 109 2.06 22.92 7.60
CA ASP A 109 3.22 22.03 7.67
C ASP A 109 3.39 21.30 6.32
N TRP A 110 4.43 21.73 5.58
CA TRP A 110 4.74 21.15 4.26
C TRP A 110 5.02 19.64 4.32
N VAL A 111 5.49 19.13 5.47
CA VAL A 111 5.74 17.68 5.65
C VAL A 111 4.44 16.90 5.61
N ASP A 112 3.37 17.42 6.23
CA ASP A 112 2.06 16.79 6.21
C ASP A 112 1.43 16.85 4.81
N VAL A 113 1.66 17.96 4.08
CA VAL A 113 1.24 18.07 2.66
C VAL A 113 1.96 17.03 1.80
N VAL A 114 3.28 16.87 1.97
CA VAL A 114 4.06 15.84 1.23
C VAL A 114 3.59 14.44 1.61
N HIS A 115 3.34 14.17 2.89
CA HIS A 115 2.81 12.89 3.36
C HIS A 115 1.48 12.56 2.66
N GLY A 116 0.49 13.44 2.76
CA GLY A 116 -0.83 13.25 2.14
C GLY A 116 -0.78 13.14 0.63
N ALA A 117 0.00 14.00 -0.04
CA ALA A 117 0.22 13.90 -1.49
C ALA A 117 0.84 12.56 -1.89
N SER A 118 1.78 12.03 -1.09
CA SER A 118 2.42 10.73 -1.36
C SER A 118 1.45 9.56 -1.20
N VAL A 119 0.48 9.64 -0.29
CA VAL A 119 -0.62 8.66 -0.19
C VAL A 119 -1.46 8.69 -1.46
N GLY A 120 -1.80 9.88 -1.98
CA GLY A 120 -2.50 10.04 -3.26
C GLY A 120 -1.70 9.48 -4.44
N VAL A 121 -0.39 9.76 -4.50
CA VAL A 121 0.52 9.23 -5.52
C VAL A 121 0.62 7.70 -5.45
N TYR A 122 0.69 7.13 -4.25
CA TYR A 122 0.63 5.67 -4.04
C TYR A 122 -0.64 5.08 -4.65
N GLN A 123 -1.80 5.70 -4.40
CA GLN A 123 -3.08 5.25 -4.95
C GLN A 123 -3.08 5.31 -6.48
N LEU A 124 -2.63 6.41 -7.07
CA LEU A 124 -2.59 6.58 -8.53
C LEU A 124 -1.69 5.53 -9.19
N PHE A 125 -0.50 5.29 -8.67
CA PHE A 125 0.41 4.28 -9.20
C PHE A 125 -0.14 2.86 -9.04
N THR A 126 -0.78 2.54 -7.92
CA THR A 126 -1.41 1.24 -7.70
C THR A 126 -2.54 1.01 -8.69
N LEU A 127 -3.43 1.99 -8.90
CA LEU A 127 -4.48 1.92 -9.92
C LEU A 127 -3.91 1.78 -11.33
N ALA A 128 -2.89 2.55 -11.67
CA ALA A 128 -2.24 2.47 -12.98
C ALA A 128 -1.63 1.07 -13.22
N ALA A 129 -1.03 0.45 -12.19
CA ALA A 129 -0.52 -0.91 -12.27
C ALA A 129 -1.65 -1.93 -12.48
N MET A 130 -2.75 -1.83 -11.71
CA MET A 130 -3.93 -2.70 -11.84
C MET A 130 -4.53 -2.61 -13.25
N LEU A 131 -4.77 -1.40 -13.74
CA LEU A 131 -5.37 -1.17 -15.07
C LEU A 131 -4.43 -1.61 -16.20
N THR A 132 -3.13 -1.36 -16.08
CA THR A 132 -2.13 -1.83 -17.05
C THR A 132 -2.11 -3.35 -17.14
N LEU A 133 -2.15 -4.04 -15.99
CA LEU A 133 -2.23 -5.50 -15.96
C LEU A 133 -3.55 -5.99 -16.53
N ALA A 134 -4.67 -5.37 -16.18
CA ALA A 134 -5.98 -5.72 -16.72
C ALA A 134 -6.00 -5.63 -18.26
N VAL A 135 -5.56 -4.49 -18.80
CA VAL A 135 -5.54 -4.29 -20.27
C VAL A 135 -4.62 -5.29 -20.95
N SER A 136 -3.41 -5.52 -20.42
CA SER A 136 -2.46 -6.46 -21.03
C SER A 136 -2.96 -7.91 -20.99
N ALA A 137 -3.52 -8.35 -19.84
CA ALA A 137 -4.04 -9.71 -19.69
C ALA A 137 -5.31 -9.98 -20.52
N LEU A 138 -6.17 -8.97 -20.70
CA LEU A 138 -7.40 -9.11 -21.48
C LEU A 138 -7.16 -9.04 -22.99
N ARG A 139 -6.15 -8.28 -23.43
CA ARG A 139 -5.79 -8.16 -24.86
C ARG A 139 -4.89 -9.27 -25.37
N SER A 140 -4.02 -9.82 -24.52
CA SER A 140 -3.05 -10.86 -24.89
C SER A 140 -3.01 -11.95 -23.84
N SER A 141 -3.34 -13.17 -24.22
CA SER A 141 -3.29 -14.35 -23.33
C SER A 141 -1.87 -14.93 -23.16
N SER A 142 -0.88 -14.38 -23.84
CA SER A 142 0.48 -14.95 -23.84
C SER A 142 1.31 -14.60 -22.61
N ALA A 143 1.09 -13.45 -22.00
CA ALA A 143 1.91 -12.96 -20.89
C ALA A 143 1.32 -13.27 -19.51
N SER A 144 0.05 -12.96 -19.29
CA SER A 144 -0.64 -13.18 -18.00
C SER A 144 -2.02 -13.80 -18.21
N PRO A 145 -2.55 -14.57 -17.24
CA PRO A 145 -3.84 -15.23 -17.40
C PRO A 145 -4.99 -14.21 -17.42
N ARG A 146 -5.99 -14.43 -18.31
CA ARG A 146 -7.14 -13.51 -18.49
C ARG A 146 -7.96 -13.29 -17.22
N TRP A 147 -8.10 -14.32 -16.37
CA TRP A 147 -8.81 -14.19 -15.09
C TRP A 147 -8.16 -13.15 -14.17
N LEU A 148 -6.81 -13.04 -14.20
CA LEU A 148 -6.08 -12.04 -13.44
C LEU A 148 -6.37 -10.60 -13.94
N GLY A 149 -6.62 -10.47 -15.25
CA GLY A 149 -7.08 -9.19 -15.82
C GLY A 149 -8.41 -8.75 -15.24
N TRP A 150 -9.40 -9.64 -15.19
CA TRP A 150 -10.71 -9.34 -14.59
C TRP A 150 -10.60 -9.07 -13.08
N LEU A 151 -9.83 -9.85 -12.34
CA LEU A 151 -9.60 -9.58 -10.92
C LEU A 151 -8.91 -8.24 -10.71
N SER A 152 -7.98 -7.84 -11.57
CA SER A 152 -7.35 -6.52 -11.48
C SER A 152 -8.36 -5.37 -11.65
N VAL A 153 -9.38 -5.53 -12.51
CA VAL A 153 -10.48 -4.55 -12.60
C VAL A 153 -11.29 -4.51 -11.31
N VAL A 154 -11.62 -5.67 -10.74
CA VAL A 154 -12.38 -5.74 -9.46
C VAL A 154 -11.59 -5.09 -8.32
N PHE A 155 -10.29 -5.40 -8.20
CA PHE A 155 -9.44 -4.78 -7.19
C PHE A 155 -9.27 -3.26 -7.40
N ALA A 156 -9.19 -2.80 -8.65
CA ALA A 156 -9.12 -1.36 -8.96
C ALA A 156 -10.40 -0.64 -8.53
N ALA A 157 -11.58 -1.20 -8.88
CA ALA A 157 -12.86 -0.65 -8.46
C ALA A 157 -13.02 -0.65 -6.92
N GLY A 158 -12.64 -1.75 -6.27
CA GLY A 158 -12.59 -1.85 -4.80
C GLY A 158 -11.66 -0.81 -4.18
N SER A 159 -10.48 -0.60 -4.76
CA SER A 159 -9.52 0.38 -4.27
C SER A 159 -10.08 1.82 -4.32
N VAL A 160 -10.76 2.20 -5.42
CA VAL A 160 -11.42 3.51 -5.54
C VAL A 160 -12.55 3.65 -4.53
N ALA A 161 -13.41 2.63 -4.42
CA ALA A 161 -14.55 2.67 -3.50
C ALA A 161 -14.11 2.77 -2.03
N LEU A 162 -13.05 2.04 -1.65
CA LEU A 162 -12.57 2.02 -0.27
C LEU A 162 -11.80 3.28 0.10
N VAL A 163 -10.94 3.81 -0.79
CA VAL A 163 -10.20 5.05 -0.50
C VAL A 163 -11.12 6.24 -0.32
N ALA A 164 -12.24 6.28 -1.04
CA ALA A 164 -13.25 7.34 -0.91
C ALA A 164 -13.94 7.38 0.46
N GLN A 165 -13.80 6.33 1.29
CA GLN A 165 -14.35 6.28 2.64
C GLN A 165 -13.34 6.73 3.71
N THR A 166 -12.08 6.95 3.35
CA THR A 166 -11.01 7.22 4.34
C THR A 166 -11.06 8.62 4.96
N ASP A 167 -11.95 9.51 4.50
CA ASP A 167 -12.15 10.85 5.03
C ASP A 167 -13.41 10.97 5.93
N GLY A 168 -14.14 9.87 6.12
CA GLY A 168 -15.39 9.82 6.88
C GLY A 168 -15.26 9.16 8.25
N ASP A 169 -16.40 8.77 8.82
CA ASP A 169 -16.43 7.97 10.04
C ASP A 169 -15.66 6.66 9.86
N HIS A 170 -14.98 6.22 10.92
CA HIS A 170 -14.20 4.98 10.93
C HIS A 170 -13.05 4.97 9.90
N LEU A 171 -12.41 6.12 9.70
CA LEU A 171 -11.34 6.33 8.73
C LEU A 171 -10.20 5.29 8.85
N GLY A 172 -9.85 4.88 10.06
CA GLY A 172 -8.82 3.86 10.29
C GLY A 172 -9.23 2.47 9.76
N MET A 173 -10.48 2.09 9.92
CA MET A 173 -11.02 0.85 9.36
C MET A 173 -10.99 0.88 7.83
N TRP A 174 -11.48 1.96 7.23
CA TRP A 174 -11.51 2.08 5.77
C TRP A 174 -10.12 2.12 5.16
N GLN A 175 -9.17 2.80 5.80
CA GLN A 175 -7.77 2.78 5.37
C GLN A 175 -7.18 1.37 5.39
N ARG A 176 -7.48 0.57 6.42
CA ARG A 176 -7.03 -0.84 6.50
C ARG A 176 -7.65 -1.70 5.42
N LEU A 177 -8.94 -1.58 5.16
CA LEU A 177 -9.63 -2.31 4.09
C LEU A 177 -9.08 -1.93 2.72
N TRP A 178 -8.84 -0.64 2.47
CA TRP A 178 -8.22 -0.14 1.26
C TRP A 178 -6.82 -0.72 1.04
N LEU A 179 -5.96 -0.66 2.05
CA LEU A 179 -4.61 -1.25 1.97
C LEU A 179 -4.66 -2.77 1.86
N ALA A 180 -5.57 -3.45 2.55
CA ALA A 180 -5.74 -4.90 2.44
C ALA A 180 -6.15 -5.30 1.01
N ASN A 181 -7.07 -4.57 0.39
CA ASN A 181 -7.43 -4.75 -1.01
C ASN A 181 -6.22 -4.62 -1.95
N ASN A 182 -5.45 -3.56 -1.80
CA ASN A 182 -4.28 -3.30 -2.64
C ASN A 182 -3.17 -4.36 -2.44
N LEU A 183 -2.92 -4.75 -1.20
CA LEU A 183 -1.90 -5.76 -0.86
C LEU A 183 -2.33 -7.19 -1.23
N ALA A 184 -3.64 -7.49 -1.18
CA ALA A 184 -4.16 -8.78 -1.68
C ALA A 184 -3.95 -8.90 -3.20
N TRP A 185 -4.22 -7.83 -3.95
CA TRP A 185 -3.89 -7.78 -5.37
C TRP A 185 -2.39 -7.94 -5.62
N LEU A 186 -1.56 -7.20 -4.89
CA LEU A 186 -0.10 -7.27 -5.01
C LEU A 186 0.42 -8.70 -4.75
N LEU A 187 -0.11 -9.37 -3.72
CA LEU A 187 0.23 -10.74 -3.38
C LEU A 187 -0.15 -11.74 -4.49
N LEU A 188 -1.35 -11.58 -5.04
CA LEU A 188 -1.83 -12.40 -6.16
C LEU A 188 -0.95 -12.25 -7.39
N VAL A 189 -0.58 -11.02 -7.72
CA VAL A 189 0.34 -10.69 -8.82
C VAL A 189 1.73 -11.29 -8.58
N ALA A 190 2.29 -11.12 -7.39
CA ALA A 190 3.60 -11.68 -7.02
C ALA A 190 3.61 -13.20 -7.13
N TRP A 191 2.57 -13.86 -6.63
CA TRP A 191 2.45 -15.32 -6.66
C TRP A 191 2.36 -15.85 -8.08
N THR A 192 1.48 -15.28 -8.90
CA THR A 192 1.27 -15.75 -10.28
C THR A 192 2.48 -15.47 -11.18
N ALA A 193 3.17 -14.34 -10.99
CA ALA A 193 4.37 -14.01 -11.75
C ALA A 193 5.53 -14.95 -11.40
N THR A 194 5.75 -15.24 -10.10
CA THR A 194 6.80 -16.16 -9.66
C THR A 194 6.52 -17.62 -10.02
N ALA A 195 5.25 -18.05 -10.04
CA ALA A 195 4.89 -19.39 -10.50
C ALA A 195 5.28 -19.59 -11.97
N ARG A 196 5.10 -18.58 -12.81
CA ARG A 196 5.45 -18.64 -14.24
C ARG A 196 6.97 -18.66 -14.47
N GLU A 197 7.72 -17.88 -13.70
CA GLU A 197 9.19 -17.88 -13.77
C GLU A 197 9.78 -19.29 -13.57
N ARG A 198 9.20 -20.07 -12.65
CA ARG A 198 9.64 -21.45 -12.35
C ARG A 198 9.31 -22.47 -13.43
N VAL A 199 8.31 -22.21 -14.27
CA VAL A 199 7.89 -23.14 -15.35
C VAL A 199 8.61 -22.82 -16.65
N GLY A 200 9.10 -21.59 -16.82
CA GLY A 200 9.75 -21.13 -18.05
C GLY A 200 11.30 -21.17 -18.01
N GLY A 201 11.90 -21.45 -16.86
CA GLY A 201 13.34 -21.66 -16.67
C GLY A 201 13.69 -23.14 -16.52
#